data_191a945dc04fe1ffcdc53ed955e2ae2d
#
_entry.id   191a945dc04fe1ffcdc53ed955e2ae2d
#
_cell.length_a   1.000
_cell.length_b   1.000
_cell.length_c   1.000
_cell.angle_alpha   90.00
_cell.angle_beta   90.00
_cell.angle_gamma   90.00
#
_symmetry.space_group_name_H-M   'P 1'
#
loop_
_entity.id
_entity.type
_entity.pdbx_description
1 polymer ?
#
loop_
_entity_poly.entity_id
_entity_poly.type
_entity_poly.pdbx_seq_one_letter_code
_entity_poly.pdbx_strand_id
1 'polypeptide(L)'
;LHYSDGPHGVRFEGVANGWESARWDNDACSYLPALSALASTWNRDLAQLYGEVLGAECKARGKHVSLAPGVNIHRSLLNGRNWEYFSEDPFFSGELAVPYIQGVQSQGVASCVKHFALNSQAYNQYKVSVEVDERTLHEIYLPAFEAAIQRGGAMAAMAAYNKVRGLWCTESPYLLDTLLRDELGFDGLVVSDWNAVHN
;
A
#
# COMPACT_ATOMS: atom_id res chain seq x y z
N LEU A 1 3.28 17.21 5.85
CA LEU A 1 2.62 15.94 6.12
C LEU A 1 3.57 14.99 6.84
N HIS A 2 3.06 14.23 7.82
CA HIS A 2 3.81 13.20 8.52
C HIS A 2 3.25 11.84 8.10
N TYR A 3 4.14 10.96 7.66
CA TYR A 3 3.81 9.62 7.21
C TYR A 3 4.08 8.60 8.33
N SER A 4 3.37 7.48 8.32
CA SER A 4 3.74 6.28 9.05
C SER A 4 3.83 5.12 8.10
N ASP A 5 4.97 4.46 8.06
CA ASP A 5 5.11 3.19 7.37
C ASP A 5 4.60 2.04 8.25
N GLY A 6 4.22 0.96 7.61
CA GLY A 6 3.80 -0.29 8.24
C GLY A 6 2.31 -0.59 8.08
N PRO A 7 1.96 -1.50 7.14
CA PRO A 7 0.58 -1.90 6.93
C PRO A 7 -0.01 -2.77 8.05
N HIS A 8 0.80 -3.22 9.00
CA HIS A 8 0.39 -4.02 10.15
C HIS A 8 0.85 -3.46 11.50
N GLY A 9 1.02 -2.14 11.57
CA GLY A 9 1.34 -1.42 12.79
C GLY A 9 1.92 -0.06 12.50
N VAL A 10 1.67 0.91 13.38
CA VAL A 10 2.25 2.24 13.24
C VAL A 10 3.74 2.13 13.51
N ARG A 11 4.54 2.57 12.56
CA ARG A 11 5.97 2.58 12.73
C ARG A 11 6.36 3.65 13.73
N PHE A 12 7.24 3.24 14.60
CA PHE A 12 7.89 4.09 15.54
C PHE A 12 8.94 4.96 14.85
N GLU A 13 8.80 6.26 14.92
CA GLU A 13 9.77 7.23 14.41
C GLU A 13 10.00 8.31 15.44
N GLY A 14 11.23 8.34 15.98
CA GLY A 14 11.62 9.31 17.00
C GLY A 14 11.88 10.71 16.51
N VAL A 15 12.18 10.85 15.23
CA VAL A 15 12.41 12.12 14.56
C VAL A 15 11.83 12.08 13.16
N ALA A 16 11.43 13.22 12.61
CA ALA A 16 10.98 13.32 11.24
C ALA A 16 12.06 12.74 10.30
N ASN A 17 11.68 11.75 9.48
CA ASN A 17 12.58 11.02 8.58
C ASN A 17 13.67 10.15 9.26
N GLY A 18 13.54 9.87 10.55
CA GLY A 18 14.43 8.96 11.27
C GLY A 18 13.83 7.58 11.47
N TRP A 19 14.70 6.57 11.59
CA TRP A 19 14.31 5.18 11.87
C TRP A 19 14.53 4.84 13.34
N GLU A 20 14.97 5.82 14.12
CA GLU A 20 15.29 5.64 15.52
C GLU A 20 14.05 5.82 16.42
N SER A 21 14.03 5.05 17.49
CA SER A 21 13.02 5.15 18.53
C SER A 21 13.01 6.53 19.20
N ALA A 22 11.82 7.13 19.41
CA ALA A 22 11.67 8.34 20.22
C ALA A 22 12.03 8.11 21.69
N ARG A 23 12.09 6.84 22.10
CA ARG A 23 12.35 6.44 23.50
C ARG A 23 11.42 7.12 24.51
N TRP A 24 10.17 7.31 24.09
CA TRP A 24 9.14 7.79 25.02
C TRP A 24 8.67 6.66 25.93
N ASP A 25 8.41 6.93 27.16
CA ASP A 25 7.98 5.92 28.15
C ASP A 25 6.67 5.22 27.81
N ASN A 26 5.85 5.84 26.97
CA ASN A 26 4.54 5.34 26.52
C ASN A 26 4.42 5.12 25.02
N ASP A 27 5.52 4.84 24.36
CA ASP A 27 5.59 4.72 22.92
C ASP A 27 5.35 3.28 22.42
N ALA A 28 4.43 2.59 23.04
CA ALA A 28 3.98 1.29 22.57
C ALA A 28 3.08 1.45 21.35
N CYS A 29 3.38 0.73 20.28
CA CYS A 29 2.53 0.56 19.11
C CYS A 29 2.03 -0.88 19.06
N SER A 30 0.80 -1.07 18.57
CA SER A 30 0.30 -2.41 18.31
C SER A 30 1.04 -3.01 17.13
N TYR A 31 1.51 -4.25 17.30
CA TYR A 31 1.97 -5.07 16.21
C TYR A 31 0.81 -5.96 15.78
N LEU A 32 0.09 -5.50 14.77
CA LEU A 32 -1.07 -6.21 14.24
C LEU A 32 -0.60 -7.40 13.36
N PRO A 33 -1.44 -8.42 13.17
CA PRO A 33 -1.12 -9.54 12.29
C PRO A 33 -0.74 -9.09 10.87
N ALA A 34 0.12 -9.85 10.20
CA ALA A 34 0.43 -9.61 8.78
C ALA A 34 -0.84 -9.57 7.92
N LEU A 35 -0.85 -8.83 6.80
CA LEU A 35 -2.04 -8.74 5.95
C LEU A 35 -2.46 -10.09 5.37
N SER A 36 -1.51 -10.98 5.09
CA SER A 36 -1.80 -12.36 4.71
C SER A 36 -2.54 -13.15 5.81
N ALA A 37 -2.24 -12.88 7.08
CA ALA A 37 -2.98 -13.47 8.20
C ALA A 37 -4.37 -12.85 8.36
N LEU A 38 -4.51 -11.54 8.19
CA LEU A 38 -5.82 -10.87 8.13
C LEU A 38 -6.67 -11.45 6.99
N ALA A 39 -6.08 -11.61 5.81
CA ALA A 39 -6.75 -12.20 4.65
C ALA A 39 -7.24 -13.62 4.93
N SER A 40 -6.47 -14.43 5.65
CA SER A 40 -6.85 -15.80 6.00
C SER A 40 -8.12 -15.89 6.86
N THR A 41 -8.59 -14.78 7.44
CA THR A 41 -9.85 -14.72 8.19
C THR A 41 -11.09 -14.68 7.30
N TRP A 42 -10.96 -14.27 6.03
CA TRP A 42 -12.07 -14.05 5.09
C TRP A 42 -13.13 -13.05 5.61
N ASN A 43 -12.75 -12.16 6.54
CA ASN A 43 -13.67 -11.32 7.27
C ASN A 43 -13.44 -9.83 6.95
N ARG A 44 -14.41 -9.21 6.26
CA ARG A 44 -14.37 -7.79 5.86
C ARG A 44 -14.53 -6.84 7.06
N ASP A 45 -15.36 -7.21 8.03
CA ASP A 45 -15.57 -6.39 9.23
C ASP A 45 -14.30 -6.34 10.08
N LEU A 46 -13.56 -7.46 10.12
CA LEU A 46 -12.27 -7.50 10.79
C LEU A 46 -11.22 -6.65 10.04
N ALA A 47 -11.26 -6.60 8.70
CA ALA A 47 -10.39 -5.73 7.92
C ALA A 47 -10.69 -4.25 8.18
N GLN A 48 -11.95 -3.88 8.34
CA GLN A 48 -12.34 -2.53 8.74
C GLN A 48 -11.85 -2.19 10.14
N LEU A 49 -12.12 -3.05 11.12
CA LEU A 49 -11.64 -2.86 12.50
C LEU A 49 -10.12 -2.73 12.56
N TYR A 50 -9.41 -3.54 11.78
CA TYR A 50 -7.96 -3.46 11.65
C TYR A 50 -7.51 -2.06 11.18
N GLY A 51 -8.17 -1.54 10.13
CA GLY A 51 -7.93 -0.19 9.63
C GLY A 51 -8.24 0.89 10.68
N GLU A 52 -9.33 0.75 11.41
CA GLU A 52 -9.71 1.68 12.49
C GLU A 52 -8.65 1.74 13.60
N VAL A 53 -8.16 0.59 14.05
CA VAL A 53 -7.09 0.53 15.06
C VAL A 53 -5.82 1.20 14.54
N LEU A 54 -5.39 0.87 13.33
CA LEU A 54 -4.20 1.46 12.72
C LEU A 54 -4.34 2.97 12.55
N GLY A 55 -5.49 3.44 12.05
CA GLY A 55 -5.78 4.85 11.87
C GLY A 55 -5.81 5.61 13.19
N ALA A 56 -6.42 5.05 14.23
CA ALA A 56 -6.47 5.65 15.56
C ALA A 56 -5.05 5.80 16.16
N GLU A 57 -4.20 4.79 16.02
CA GLU A 57 -2.80 4.88 16.48
C GLU A 57 -1.98 5.87 15.66
N CYS A 58 -2.17 5.94 14.34
CA CYS A 58 -1.57 6.97 13.49
C CYS A 58 -1.95 8.37 13.96
N LYS A 59 -3.25 8.61 14.18
CA LYS A 59 -3.76 9.90 14.65
C LYS A 59 -3.21 10.30 16.02
N ALA A 60 -3.19 9.36 16.96
CA ALA A 60 -2.64 9.59 18.30
C ALA A 60 -1.15 10.00 18.27
N ARG A 61 -0.44 9.64 17.21
CA ARG A 61 0.99 9.97 17.00
C ARG A 61 1.20 11.16 16.05
N GLY A 62 0.16 11.90 15.72
CA GLY A 62 0.25 13.05 14.79
C GLY A 62 0.62 12.68 13.36
N LYS A 63 0.36 11.43 12.94
CA LYS A 63 0.57 11.00 11.56
C LYS A 63 -0.65 11.36 10.72
N HIS A 64 -0.39 11.87 9.52
CA HIS A 64 -1.43 12.32 8.59
C HIS A 64 -1.74 11.28 7.51
N VAL A 65 -0.74 10.45 7.19
CA VAL A 65 -0.83 9.44 6.13
C VAL A 65 -0.27 8.11 6.64
N SER A 66 -1.05 7.05 6.53
CA SER A 66 -0.60 5.67 6.70
C SER A 66 -0.18 5.11 5.34
N LEU A 67 1.06 4.62 5.23
CA LEU A 67 1.58 3.98 4.00
C LEU A 67 1.08 2.53 3.90
N ALA A 68 -0.23 2.40 3.79
CA ALA A 68 -0.98 1.15 3.83
C ALA A 68 -2.35 1.28 3.14
N PRO A 69 -2.96 0.17 2.68
CA PRO A 69 -2.43 -1.19 2.64
C PRO A 69 -1.54 -1.46 1.43
N GLY A 70 -0.76 -2.55 1.50
CA GLY A 70 -0.16 -3.17 0.33
C GLY A 70 -1.17 -4.07 -0.37
N VAL A 71 -1.31 -3.95 -1.70
CA VAL A 71 -2.29 -4.72 -2.48
C VAL A 71 -1.70 -5.47 -3.68
N ASN A 72 -0.38 -5.59 -3.75
CA ASN A 72 0.26 -6.36 -4.80
C ASN A 72 -0.10 -7.86 -4.67
N ILE A 73 -0.14 -8.54 -5.81
CA ILE A 73 -0.55 -9.95 -5.88
C ILE A 73 0.59 -10.88 -5.45
N HIS A 74 0.28 -11.93 -4.67
CA HIS A 74 1.19 -13.02 -4.32
C HIS A 74 1.49 -13.90 -5.56
N ARG A 75 2.33 -13.40 -6.49
CA ARG A 75 2.70 -14.16 -7.70
C ARG A 75 3.70 -15.27 -7.45
N SER A 76 4.56 -15.09 -6.46
CA SER A 76 5.56 -16.06 -6.05
C SER A 76 5.55 -16.18 -4.53
N LEU A 77 5.53 -17.40 -4.01
CA LEU A 77 5.64 -17.66 -2.58
C LEU A 77 7.01 -17.24 -2.02
N LEU A 78 8.02 -17.10 -2.89
CA LEU A 78 9.37 -16.67 -2.52
C LEU A 78 9.54 -15.15 -2.47
N ASN A 79 8.50 -14.36 -2.77
CA ASN A 79 8.57 -12.91 -2.64
C ASN A 79 8.67 -12.53 -1.15
N GLY A 80 9.75 -11.86 -0.78
CA GLY A 80 10.04 -11.47 0.61
C GLY A 80 9.06 -10.45 1.22
N ARG A 81 8.15 -9.87 0.42
CA ARG A 81 7.16 -8.88 0.86
C ARG A 81 5.71 -9.39 0.86
N ASN A 82 5.47 -10.69 0.66
CA ASN A 82 4.12 -11.26 0.67
C ASN A 82 3.37 -11.04 2.00
N TRP A 83 4.09 -10.92 3.11
CA TRP A 83 3.50 -10.67 4.43
C TRP A 83 2.75 -9.34 4.52
N GLU A 84 3.09 -8.34 3.70
CA GLU A 84 2.43 -7.04 3.69
C GLU A 84 1.33 -6.91 2.62
N TYR A 85 1.01 -7.99 1.91
CA TYR A 85 -0.04 -8.07 0.90
C TYR A 85 -1.11 -9.06 1.34
N PHE A 86 -2.31 -8.94 0.77
CA PHE A 86 -3.46 -9.75 1.19
C PHE A 86 -3.42 -11.16 0.60
N SER A 87 -3.37 -11.32 -0.72
CA SER A 87 -3.68 -12.57 -1.39
C SER A 87 -3.05 -12.68 -2.80
N GLU A 88 -3.16 -13.87 -3.36
CA GLU A 88 -2.92 -14.13 -4.79
C GLU A 88 -4.14 -13.80 -5.67
N ASP A 89 -5.33 -13.73 -5.07
CA ASP A 89 -6.58 -13.42 -5.76
C ASP A 89 -6.80 -11.90 -5.82
N PRO A 90 -6.90 -11.30 -7.03
CA PRO A 90 -7.06 -9.86 -7.19
C PRO A 90 -8.41 -9.33 -6.67
N PHE A 91 -9.49 -10.09 -6.86
CA PHE A 91 -10.82 -9.72 -6.37
C PHE A 91 -10.84 -9.74 -4.85
N PHE A 92 -10.39 -10.83 -4.24
CA PHE A 92 -10.37 -10.98 -2.79
C PHE A 92 -9.46 -9.92 -2.12
N SER A 93 -8.31 -9.61 -2.72
CA SER A 93 -7.43 -8.54 -2.24
C SER A 93 -8.16 -7.19 -2.23
N GLY A 94 -8.92 -6.89 -3.29
CA GLY A 94 -9.76 -5.68 -3.35
C GLY A 94 -10.85 -5.65 -2.29
N GLU A 95 -11.53 -6.79 -2.05
CA GLU A 95 -12.61 -6.90 -1.07
C GLU A 95 -12.15 -6.66 0.38
N LEU A 96 -10.88 -6.93 0.68
CA LEU A 96 -10.29 -6.64 2.00
C LEU A 96 -9.64 -5.26 2.06
N ALA A 97 -9.06 -4.77 0.96
CA ALA A 97 -8.45 -3.45 0.90
C ALA A 97 -9.47 -2.33 1.12
N VAL A 98 -10.68 -2.48 0.57
CA VAL A 98 -11.75 -1.47 0.70
C VAL A 98 -12.08 -1.17 2.17
N PRO A 99 -12.55 -2.13 2.98
CA PRO A 99 -12.89 -1.84 4.37
C PRO A 99 -11.66 -1.44 5.20
N TYR A 100 -10.48 -1.98 4.92
CA TYR A 100 -9.24 -1.55 5.58
C TYR A 100 -8.98 -0.05 5.37
N ILE A 101 -9.06 0.44 4.11
CA ILE A 101 -8.86 1.86 3.77
C ILE A 101 -9.92 2.72 4.44
N GLN A 102 -11.18 2.31 4.36
CA GLN A 102 -12.29 3.03 5.01
C GLN A 102 -12.09 3.11 6.52
N GLY A 103 -11.63 2.04 7.15
CA GLY A 103 -11.30 2.01 8.57
C GLY A 103 -10.20 3.02 8.93
N VAL A 104 -9.08 3.04 8.22
CA VAL A 104 -8.00 4.01 8.42
C VAL A 104 -8.51 5.45 8.27
N GLN A 105 -9.24 5.70 7.18
CA GLN A 105 -9.71 7.05 6.84
C GLN A 105 -10.83 7.55 7.74
N SER A 106 -11.61 6.66 8.36
CA SER A 106 -12.61 7.01 9.37
C SER A 106 -12.01 7.70 10.59
N GLN A 107 -10.71 7.50 10.83
CA GLN A 107 -9.98 8.14 11.91
C GLN A 107 -9.37 9.50 11.54
N GLY A 108 -9.56 9.96 10.29
CA GLY A 108 -9.00 11.22 9.77
C GLY A 108 -7.54 11.11 9.36
N VAL A 109 -7.07 9.93 9.01
CA VAL A 109 -5.73 9.64 8.48
C VAL A 109 -5.87 9.15 7.04
N ALA A 110 -5.12 9.72 6.11
CA ALA A 110 -5.14 9.28 4.71
C ALA A 110 -4.51 7.88 4.58
N SER A 111 -5.13 7.02 3.78
CA SER A 111 -4.59 5.71 3.41
C SER A 111 -3.84 5.82 2.09
N CYS A 112 -2.62 5.27 2.04
CA CYS A 112 -1.76 5.25 0.87
C CYS A 112 -1.65 3.81 0.33
N VAL A 113 -2.45 3.50 -0.69
CA VAL A 113 -2.41 2.18 -1.33
C VAL A 113 -1.08 1.97 -2.06
N LYS A 114 -0.48 0.77 -1.93
CA LYS A 114 0.87 0.50 -2.42
C LYS A 114 1.06 -0.96 -2.88
N HIS A 115 2.03 -1.24 -3.73
CA HIS A 115 2.95 -0.36 -4.44
C HIS A 115 2.54 -0.34 -5.92
N PHE A 116 2.20 0.80 -6.44
CA PHE A 116 1.68 0.96 -7.82
C PHE A 116 2.84 1.05 -8.82
N ALA A 117 3.09 0.05 -9.66
CA ALA A 117 2.37 -1.19 -9.78
C ALA A 117 3.32 -2.38 -10.00
N LEU A 118 2.77 -3.59 -9.93
CA LEU A 118 3.47 -4.84 -10.22
C LEU A 118 4.72 -5.10 -9.35
N ASN A 119 4.74 -4.64 -8.10
CA ASN A 119 5.82 -4.92 -7.15
C ASN A 119 5.63 -6.31 -6.51
N SER A 120 5.73 -7.36 -7.33
CA SER A 120 5.52 -8.76 -6.92
C SER A 120 6.82 -9.54 -6.69
N GLN A 121 7.97 -8.83 -6.65
CA GLN A 121 9.29 -9.40 -6.44
C GLN A 121 10.15 -8.44 -5.60
N ALA A 122 10.59 -8.88 -4.41
CA ALA A 122 11.47 -8.10 -3.56
C ALA A 122 12.95 -8.22 -4.01
N TYR A 123 13.37 -9.37 -4.50
CA TYR A 123 14.73 -9.56 -5.02
C TYR A 123 14.99 -8.67 -6.23
N ASN A 124 16.06 -7.88 -6.19
CA ASN A 124 16.40 -6.90 -7.22
C ASN A 124 15.30 -5.87 -7.54
N GLN A 125 14.40 -5.57 -6.63
CA GLN A 125 13.27 -4.65 -6.86
C GLN A 125 13.68 -3.28 -7.42
N TYR A 126 14.88 -2.81 -7.11
CA TYR A 126 15.46 -1.55 -7.63
C TYR A 126 16.02 -1.64 -9.05
N LYS A 127 15.94 -2.78 -9.73
CA LYS A 127 16.53 -2.98 -11.06
C LYS A 127 15.63 -3.75 -12.02
N VAL A 128 14.71 -4.54 -11.49
CA VAL A 128 13.85 -5.41 -12.31
C VAL A 128 12.93 -4.59 -13.20
N SER A 129 12.77 -5.02 -14.45
CA SER A 129 11.70 -4.58 -15.36
C SER A 129 10.66 -5.68 -15.47
N VAL A 130 9.44 -5.37 -15.15
CA VAL A 130 8.32 -6.31 -15.28
C VAL A 130 7.71 -6.16 -16.65
N GLU A 131 7.66 -7.28 -17.38
CA GLU A 131 6.97 -7.37 -18.66
C GLU A 131 5.60 -8.02 -18.45
N VAL A 132 4.57 -7.39 -18.97
CA VAL A 132 3.17 -7.83 -18.80
C VAL A 132 2.35 -7.38 -20.00
N ASP A 133 1.44 -8.23 -20.48
CA ASP A 133 0.46 -7.83 -21.49
C ASP A 133 -0.71 -7.06 -20.85
N GLU A 134 -1.47 -6.33 -21.69
CA GLU A 134 -2.57 -5.47 -21.22
C GLU A 134 -3.67 -6.25 -20.50
N ARG A 135 -4.03 -7.41 -21.02
CA ARG A 135 -5.08 -8.23 -20.41
C ARG A 135 -4.69 -8.67 -19.01
N THR A 136 -3.49 -9.22 -18.86
CA THR A 136 -2.98 -9.65 -17.55
C THR A 136 -2.86 -8.48 -16.59
N LEU A 137 -2.42 -7.32 -17.07
CA LEU A 137 -2.33 -6.10 -16.25
C LEU A 137 -3.70 -5.73 -15.68
N HIS A 138 -4.72 -5.64 -16.53
CA HIS A 138 -6.06 -5.21 -16.13
C HIS A 138 -6.87 -6.28 -15.40
N GLU A 139 -6.68 -7.56 -15.70
CA GLU A 139 -7.46 -8.63 -15.04
C GLU A 139 -6.84 -9.10 -13.72
N ILE A 140 -5.53 -8.94 -13.53
CA ILE A 140 -4.82 -9.51 -12.38
C ILE A 140 -4.18 -8.45 -11.49
N TYR A 141 -3.48 -7.46 -12.07
CA TYR A 141 -2.64 -6.56 -11.26
C TYR A 141 -3.33 -5.26 -10.86
N LEU A 142 -4.26 -4.75 -11.65
CA LEU A 142 -4.96 -3.50 -11.36
C LEU A 142 -6.23 -3.65 -10.50
N PRO A 143 -6.98 -4.76 -10.47
CA PRO A 143 -8.30 -4.79 -9.81
C PRO A 143 -8.27 -4.44 -8.32
N ALA A 144 -7.22 -4.84 -7.59
CA ALA A 144 -7.10 -4.49 -6.19
C ALA A 144 -6.82 -2.98 -5.98
N PHE A 145 -6.08 -2.34 -6.88
CA PHE A 145 -5.89 -0.88 -6.88
C PHE A 145 -7.16 -0.15 -7.27
N GLU A 146 -7.86 -0.62 -8.29
CA GLU A 146 -9.16 -0.08 -8.70
C GLU A 146 -10.16 -0.10 -7.52
N ALA A 147 -10.30 -1.23 -6.86
CA ALA A 147 -11.15 -1.36 -5.68
C ALA A 147 -10.72 -0.40 -4.55
N ALA A 148 -9.44 -0.32 -4.26
CA ALA A 148 -8.87 0.55 -3.24
C ALA A 148 -9.15 2.04 -3.53
N ILE A 149 -9.07 2.45 -4.80
CA ILE A 149 -9.29 3.84 -5.24
C ILE A 149 -10.79 4.13 -5.33
N GLN A 150 -11.52 3.39 -6.16
CA GLN A 150 -12.90 3.73 -6.51
C GLN A 150 -13.90 3.43 -5.38
N ARG A 151 -13.71 2.32 -4.68
CA ARG A 151 -14.61 1.90 -3.59
C ARG A 151 -14.07 2.21 -2.21
N GLY A 152 -12.77 2.08 -2.02
CA GLY A 152 -12.08 2.39 -0.76
C GLY A 152 -11.87 3.88 -0.55
N GLY A 153 -11.80 4.65 -1.64
CA GLY A 153 -11.55 6.09 -1.59
C GLY A 153 -10.14 6.45 -1.11
N ALA A 154 -9.12 5.62 -1.43
CA ALA A 154 -7.74 5.86 -1.03
C ALA A 154 -7.28 7.28 -1.40
N MET A 155 -6.77 8.05 -0.44
CA MET A 155 -6.35 9.44 -0.63
C MET A 155 -4.92 9.59 -1.11
N ALA A 156 -4.12 8.53 -1.03
CA ALA A 156 -2.76 8.50 -1.54
C ALA A 156 -2.44 7.16 -2.21
N ALA A 157 -1.49 7.18 -3.15
CA ALA A 157 -0.95 6.00 -3.80
C ALA A 157 0.58 6.07 -3.85
N MET A 158 1.26 4.95 -3.64
CA MET A 158 2.72 4.89 -3.69
C MET A 158 3.20 4.21 -4.96
N ALA A 159 3.98 4.94 -5.75
CA ALA A 159 4.65 4.39 -6.93
C ALA A 159 5.78 3.44 -6.53
N ALA A 160 5.83 2.28 -7.19
CA ALA A 160 6.70 1.18 -6.82
C ALA A 160 8.18 1.40 -7.22
N TYR A 161 9.06 0.56 -6.67
CA TYR A 161 10.50 0.57 -6.98
C TYR A 161 10.86 0.11 -8.39
N ASN A 162 10.11 -0.85 -8.92
CA ASN A 162 10.47 -1.55 -10.15
C ASN A 162 10.17 -0.73 -11.40
N LYS A 163 10.71 -1.22 -12.52
CA LYS A 163 10.27 -0.78 -13.84
C LYS A 163 9.10 -1.63 -14.33
N VAL A 164 8.29 -1.02 -15.18
CA VAL A 164 7.30 -1.72 -16.00
C VAL A 164 7.58 -1.36 -17.45
N ARG A 165 7.78 -2.36 -18.29
CA ARG A 165 8.10 -2.16 -19.72
C ARG A 165 9.27 -1.19 -19.93
N GLY A 166 10.32 -1.32 -19.12
CA GLY A 166 11.54 -0.53 -19.20
C GLY A 166 11.55 0.83 -18.52
N LEU A 167 10.39 1.38 -18.09
CA LEU A 167 10.29 2.65 -17.38
C LEU A 167 10.04 2.45 -15.89
N TRP A 168 10.68 3.25 -15.04
CA TRP A 168 10.43 3.24 -13.61
C TRP A 168 8.97 3.60 -13.31
N CYS A 169 8.36 2.94 -12.33
CA CYS A 169 6.98 3.25 -11.94
C CYS A 169 6.80 4.72 -11.52
N THR A 170 7.85 5.34 -10.99
CA THR A 170 7.86 6.75 -10.58
C THR A 170 7.96 7.75 -11.74
N GLU A 171 8.26 7.29 -12.96
CA GLU A 171 8.52 8.13 -14.14
C GLU A 171 7.61 7.76 -15.31
N SER A 172 6.78 6.75 -15.19
CA SER A 172 5.96 6.23 -16.29
C SER A 172 4.68 7.02 -16.47
N PRO A 173 4.52 7.83 -17.54
CA PRO A 173 3.25 8.50 -17.83
C PRO A 173 2.12 7.50 -18.05
N TYR A 174 2.43 6.34 -18.64
CA TYR A 174 1.43 5.28 -18.81
C TYR A 174 0.85 4.82 -17.48
N LEU A 175 1.69 4.55 -16.46
CA LEU A 175 1.22 4.12 -15.16
C LEU A 175 0.54 5.27 -14.38
N LEU A 176 1.19 6.45 -14.33
CA LEU A 176 0.77 7.51 -13.42
C LEU A 176 -0.35 8.38 -13.99
N ASP A 177 -0.32 8.67 -15.29
CA ASP A 177 -1.34 9.50 -15.92
C ASP A 177 -2.44 8.61 -16.52
N THR A 178 -2.12 7.76 -17.52
CA THR A 178 -3.15 6.97 -18.21
C THR A 178 -3.87 6.00 -17.27
N LEU A 179 -3.14 5.11 -16.59
CA LEU A 179 -3.81 4.12 -15.74
C LEU A 179 -4.31 4.72 -14.43
N LEU A 180 -3.44 5.37 -13.66
CA LEU A 180 -3.81 5.80 -12.31
C LEU A 180 -4.80 6.97 -12.33
N ARG A 181 -4.53 8.03 -13.14
CA ARG A 181 -5.37 9.22 -13.18
C ARG A 181 -6.61 9.03 -14.04
N ASP A 182 -6.40 8.64 -15.32
CA ASP A 182 -7.49 8.66 -16.30
C ASP A 182 -8.40 7.43 -16.16
N GLU A 183 -7.84 6.21 -16.10
CA GLU A 183 -8.65 4.99 -16.07
C GLU A 183 -9.19 4.68 -14.66
N LEU A 184 -8.35 4.74 -13.62
CA LEU A 184 -8.78 4.46 -12.25
C LEU A 184 -9.44 5.66 -11.57
N GLY A 185 -9.33 6.86 -12.14
CA GLY A 185 -9.96 8.08 -11.63
C GLY A 185 -9.33 8.60 -10.34
N PHE A 186 -8.05 8.33 -10.11
CA PHE A 186 -7.37 8.75 -8.89
C PHE A 186 -6.95 10.21 -8.93
N ASP A 187 -7.47 11.02 -8.02
CA ASP A 187 -7.17 12.45 -7.89
C ASP A 187 -6.29 12.80 -6.66
N GLY A 188 -5.94 11.80 -5.87
CA GLY A 188 -5.18 11.96 -4.64
C GLY A 188 -3.67 12.19 -4.80
N LEU A 189 -2.95 12.11 -3.69
CA LEU A 189 -1.50 12.30 -3.63
C LEU A 189 -0.75 11.06 -4.15
N VAL A 190 0.18 11.26 -5.09
CA VAL A 190 1.16 10.22 -5.45
C VAL A 190 2.46 10.48 -4.70
N VAL A 191 2.97 9.45 -4.03
CA VAL A 191 4.29 9.45 -3.38
C VAL A 191 5.15 8.36 -4.00
N SER A 192 6.46 8.60 -4.12
CA SER A 192 7.41 7.55 -4.51
C SER A 192 7.72 6.63 -3.34
N ASP A 193 8.02 5.38 -3.58
CA ASP A 193 8.71 4.55 -2.60
C ASP A 193 10.11 5.12 -2.32
N TRP A 194 10.75 4.73 -1.21
CA TRP A 194 12.01 5.31 -0.73
C TRP A 194 13.16 5.10 -1.72
N ASN A 195 13.77 6.19 -2.17
CA ASN A 195 14.82 6.18 -3.21
C ASN A 195 14.38 5.57 -4.56
N ALA A 196 13.09 5.60 -4.88
CA ALA A 196 12.57 5.09 -6.15
C ALA A 196 12.60 6.13 -7.30
N VAL A 197 12.91 7.38 -7.02
CA VAL A 197 13.12 8.42 -8.04
C VAL A 197 14.56 8.39 -8.49
N HIS A 198 14.78 8.28 -9.81
CA HIS A 198 16.12 8.08 -10.39
C HIS A 198 16.62 9.25 -11.24
N ASN A 199 15.78 10.24 -11.54
CA ASN A 199 16.11 11.44 -12.35
C ASN A 199 15.81 12.74 -11.59
#